data_7785fb6385c660e29c7a943d9feac76b
#
_entry.id   7785fb6385c660e29c7a943d9feac76b
#
_cell.length_a   1.000
_cell.length_b   1.000
_cell.length_c   1.000
_cell.angle_alpha   90.00
_cell.angle_beta   90.00
_cell.angle_gamma   90.00
#
_symmetry.space_group_name_H-M   'P 1'
#
loop_
_entity.id
_entity.type
_entity.pdbx_description
1 polymer ?
#
loop_
_entity_poly.entity_id
_entity_poly.type
_entity_poly.pdbx_seq_one_letter_code
_entity_poly.pdbx_strand_id
1 'polypeptide(L)'
;EGTDIQINFWLWSAMAGLVQITGTILLLQAFRARDFAIGTVYSKAEVILVAIGSAVFLNEPLRGLGWLGAAVVLIGVALLAATSGIEAALQRWGDPSARLGIGAGLFFALSAVGIRGAATSIISATVWERTSLTLLAILSCQALLHGVFLAVTDRHQLVLIWTHRARCLSVGVLSFAGTTGWIAAMTVATAAKVRTLGQVEIVLVFLISLIRMREQHPGRDYLGSGLVLIGVLLVVALG
;
A
#
# COMPACT_ATOMS: atom_id res chain seq x y z
N GLU A 1 -11.69 9.39 31.29
CA GLU A 1 -12.41 9.85 30.09
C GLU A 1 -12.41 8.69 29.11
N GLY A 2 -13.62 8.24 28.69
CA GLY A 2 -13.74 7.10 27.80
C GLY A 2 -13.39 7.45 26.36
N THR A 3 -12.78 6.51 25.63
CA THR A 3 -12.52 6.64 24.20
C THR A 3 -13.85 6.73 23.46
N ASP A 4 -14.10 7.82 22.75
CA ASP A 4 -15.32 8.00 21.95
C ASP A 4 -15.06 7.53 20.52
N ILE A 5 -15.82 6.50 20.11
CA ILE A 5 -15.74 5.86 18.80
C ILE A 5 -16.94 6.26 17.98
N GLN A 6 -16.71 7.09 16.95
CA GLN A 6 -17.78 7.49 16.04
C GLN A 6 -18.25 6.32 15.17
N ILE A 7 -19.51 6.32 14.75
CA ILE A 7 -20.09 5.28 13.88
C ILE A 7 -19.29 5.11 12.57
N ASN A 8 -18.72 6.20 12.07
CA ASN A 8 -17.88 6.22 10.87
C ASN A 8 -16.62 5.34 10.99
N PHE A 9 -16.11 5.10 12.21
CA PHE A 9 -14.98 4.20 12.45
C PHE A 9 -15.23 2.81 11.87
N TRP A 10 -16.40 2.25 12.13
CA TRP A 10 -16.76 0.90 11.66
C TRP A 10 -16.91 0.83 10.15
N LEU A 11 -17.49 1.88 9.54
CA LEU A 11 -17.65 1.98 8.09
C LEU A 11 -16.28 2.07 7.40
N TRP A 12 -15.40 2.95 7.89
CA TRP A 12 -14.05 3.10 7.38
C TRP A 12 -13.21 1.83 7.54
N SER A 13 -13.29 1.18 8.70
CA SER A 13 -12.55 -0.06 8.99
C SER A 13 -13.01 -1.22 8.09
N ALA A 14 -14.33 -1.41 7.95
CA ALA A 14 -14.88 -2.45 7.09
C ALA A 14 -14.51 -2.21 5.61
N MET A 15 -14.67 -0.97 5.13
CA MET A 15 -14.26 -0.59 3.79
C MET A 15 -12.76 -0.85 3.57
N ALA A 16 -11.90 -0.37 4.48
CA ALA A 16 -10.46 -0.55 4.37
C ALA A 16 -10.07 -2.04 4.28
N GLY A 17 -10.68 -2.89 5.13
CA GLY A 17 -10.44 -4.33 5.12
C GLY A 17 -10.85 -4.99 3.80
N LEU A 18 -12.06 -4.70 3.32
CA LEU A 18 -12.60 -5.27 2.08
C LEU A 18 -11.78 -4.86 0.85
N VAL A 19 -11.52 -3.56 0.70
CA VAL A 19 -10.79 -3.06 -0.48
C VAL A 19 -9.33 -3.51 -0.47
N GLN A 20 -8.70 -3.69 0.70
CA GLN A 20 -7.35 -4.22 0.81
C GLN A 20 -7.26 -5.67 0.32
N ILE A 21 -8.23 -6.51 0.68
CA ILE A 21 -8.33 -7.89 0.16
C ILE A 21 -8.43 -7.86 -1.36
N THR A 22 -9.33 -7.04 -1.90
CA THR A 22 -9.54 -6.91 -3.34
C THR A 22 -8.28 -6.45 -4.05
N GLY A 23 -7.60 -5.41 -3.52
CA GLY A 23 -6.33 -4.92 -4.05
C GLY A 23 -5.25 -6.00 -4.08
N THR A 24 -5.15 -6.80 -3.01
CA THR A 24 -4.20 -7.91 -2.95
C THR A 24 -4.51 -9.00 -3.98
N ILE A 25 -5.77 -9.36 -4.16
CA ILE A 25 -6.18 -10.35 -5.17
C ILE A 25 -5.83 -9.86 -6.57
N LEU A 26 -6.14 -8.60 -6.90
CA LEU A 26 -5.83 -8.00 -8.20
C LEU A 26 -4.32 -7.95 -8.45
N LEU A 27 -3.53 -7.59 -7.43
CA LEU A 27 -2.07 -7.57 -7.54
C LEU A 27 -1.50 -8.97 -7.81
N LEU A 28 -1.97 -9.98 -7.08
CA LEU A 28 -1.54 -11.36 -7.29
C LEU A 28 -1.95 -11.88 -8.68
N GLN A 29 -3.12 -11.48 -9.18
CA GLN A 29 -3.55 -11.79 -10.54
C GLN A 29 -2.70 -11.07 -11.58
N ALA A 30 -2.32 -9.81 -11.35
CA ALA A 30 -1.40 -9.08 -12.21
C ALA A 30 -0.04 -9.79 -12.32
N PHE A 31 0.48 -10.32 -11.21
CA PHE A 31 1.72 -11.09 -11.18
C PHE A 31 1.64 -12.42 -11.92
N ARG A 32 0.46 -13.04 -11.98
CA ARG A 32 0.23 -14.29 -12.73
C ARG A 32 0.01 -14.05 -14.23
N ALA A 33 -0.39 -12.86 -14.63
CA ALA A 33 -0.91 -12.60 -15.98
C ALA A 33 0.14 -12.42 -17.07
N ARG A 34 1.42 -12.38 -16.84
CA ARG A 34 2.54 -12.44 -17.81
C ARG A 34 3.76 -11.60 -17.42
N ASP A 35 3.58 -10.46 -16.74
CA ASP A 35 4.69 -9.53 -16.51
C ASP A 35 4.57 -8.91 -15.12
N PHE A 36 5.35 -9.46 -14.20
CA PHE A 36 5.43 -8.98 -12.82
C PHE A 36 5.81 -7.49 -12.74
N ALA A 37 6.74 -7.06 -13.61
CA ALA A 37 7.21 -5.68 -13.62
C ALA A 37 6.10 -4.72 -14.03
N ILE A 38 5.31 -5.04 -15.04
CA ILE A 38 4.19 -4.21 -15.49
C ILE A 38 3.15 -4.08 -14.38
N GLY A 39 2.70 -5.19 -13.78
CA GLY A 39 1.76 -5.16 -12.66
C GLY A 39 2.25 -4.29 -11.51
N THR A 40 3.53 -4.39 -11.17
CA THR A 40 4.16 -3.60 -10.11
C THR A 40 4.19 -2.11 -10.45
N VAL A 41 4.65 -1.72 -11.64
CA VAL A 41 4.70 -0.31 -12.07
C VAL A 41 3.33 0.34 -11.98
N TYR A 42 2.32 -0.32 -12.55
CA TYR A 42 0.99 0.25 -12.60
C TYR A 42 0.29 0.29 -11.24
N SER A 43 0.58 -0.65 -10.33
CA SER A 43 0.05 -0.59 -8.96
C SER A 43 0.58 0.61 -8.18
N LYS A 44 1.75 1.15 -8.55
CA LYS A 44 2.32 2.35 -7.90
C LYS A 44 1.60 3.65 -8.25
N ALA A 45 0.66 3.63 -9.19
CA ALA A 45 -0.32 4.70 -9.38
C ALA A 45 -1.08 5.02 -8.07
N GLU A 46 -1.08 4.09 -7.09
CA GLU A 46 -1.65 4.30 -5.75
C GLU A 46 -1.17 5.61 -5.10
N VAL A 47 0.06 6.05 -5.35
CA VAL A 47 0.62 7.29 -4.76
C VAL A 47 -0.23 8.52 -5.12
N ILE A 48 -0.60 8.66 -6.39
CA ILE A 48 -1.47 9.76 -6.83
C ILE A 48 -2.92 9.50 -6.42
N LEU A 49 -3.38 8.26 -6.53
CA LEU A 49 -4.75 7.90 -6.18
C LEU A 49 -5.04 8.10 -4.68
N VAL A 50 -4.07 7.82 -3.80
CA VAL A 50 -4.23 8.09 -2.36
C VAL A 50 -4.24 9.59 -2.07
N ALA A 51 -3.45 10.40 -2.78
CA ALA A 51 -3.47 11.85 -2.63
C ALA A 51 -4.83 12.45 -3.05
N ILE A 52 -5.37 11.99 -4.17
CA ILE A 52 -6.73 12.37 -4.62
C ILE A 52 -7.78 11.89 -3.62
N GLY A 53 -7.73 10.63 -3.21
CA GLY A 53 -8.68 10.06 -2.25
C GLY A 53 -8.65 10.76 -0.89
N SER A 54 -7.46 11.11 -0.37
CA SER A 54 -7.33 11.89 0.87
C SER A 54 -7.94 13.28 0.74
N ALA A 55 -7.75 13.94 -0.40
CA ALA A 55 -8.33 15.26 -0.65
C ALA A 55 -9.86 15.19 -0.74
N VAL A 56 -10.41 14.20 -1.44
CA VAL A 56 -11.86 14.08 -1.70
C VAL A 56 -12.63 13.56 -0.48
N PHE A 57 -12.14 12.52 0.18
CA PHE A 57 -12.91 11.82 1.22
C PHE A 57 -12.57 12.31 2.64
N LEU A 58 -11.34 12.77 2.87
CA LEU A 58 -10.87 13.17 4.20
C LEU A 58 -10.63 14.68 4.33
N ASN A 59 -10.79 15.42 3.24
CA ASN A 59 -10.47 16.85 3.19
C ASN A 59 -9.00 17.15 3.60
N GLU A 60 -8.09 16.22 3.26
CA GLU A 60 -6.65 16.31 3.51
C GLU A 60 -5.88 16.40 2.18
N PRO A 61 -5.99 17.51 1.42
CA PRO A 61 -5.27 17.67 0.15
C PRO A 61 -3.76 17.86 0.40
N LEU A 62 -2.95 17.36 -0.53
CA LEU A 62 -1.55 17.80 -0.60
C LEU A 62 -1.50 19.29 -0.98
N ARG A 63 -0.54 20.02 -0.40
CA ARG A 63 -0.36 21.44 -0.65
C ARG A 63 0.77 21.72 -1.64
N GLY A 64 0.59 22.71 -2.49
CA GLY A 64 1.66 23.27 -3.33
C GLY A 64 2.53 22.22 -4.03
N LEU A 65 3.80 22.17 -3.63
CA LEU A 65 4.81 21.28 -4.20
C LEU A 65 4.60 19.80 -3.85
N GLY A 66 3.70 19.45 -2.91
CA GLY A 66 3.40 18.06 -2.60
C GLY A 66 2.84 17.29 -3.80
N TRP A 67 2.00 17.90 -4.63
CA TRP A 67 1.50 17.28 -5.86
C TRP A 67 2.63 17.03 -6.88
N LEU A 68 3.54 17.99 -7.03
CA LEU A 68 4.73 17.80 -7.85
C LEU A 68 5.59 16.65 -7.30
N GLY A 69 5.78 16.62 -5.98
CA GLY A 69 6.50 15.53 -5.32
C GLY A 69 5.89 14.15 -5.59
N ALA A 70 4.56 14.02 -5.50
CA ALA A 70 3.88 12.77 -5.81
C ALA A 70 4.08 12.33 -7.28
N ALA A 71 4.03 13.27 -8.22
CA ALA A 71 4.31 12.99 -9.64
C ALA A 71 5.77 12.58 -9.85
N VAL A 72 6.72 13.25 -9.21
CA VAL A 72 8.16 12.92 -9.29
C VAL A 72 8.42 11.52 -8.70
N VAL A 73 7.80 11.16 -7.57
CA VAL A 73 7.88 9.79 -7.02
C VAL A 73 7.38 8.76 -8.02
N LEU A 74 6.23 9.00 -8.65
CA LEU A 74 5.66 8.07 -9.62
C LEU A 74 6.60 7.85 -10.81
N ILE A 75 7.21 8.92 -11.33
CA ILE A 75 8.20 8.83 -12.41
C ILE A 75 9.43 8.02 -11.95
N GLY A 76 9.96 8.32 -10.76
CA GLY A 76 11.11 7.60 -10.20
C GLY A 76 10.85 6.11 -10.01
N VAL A 77 9.68 5.77 -9.47
CA VAL A 77 9.24 4.37 -9.32
C VAL A 77 9.08 3.68 -10.67
N ALA A 78 8.49 4.36 -11.65
CA ALA A 78 8.34 3.81 -13.00
C ALA A 78 9.69 3.53 -13.66
N LEU A 79 10.69 4.39 -13.47
CA LEU A 79 12.08 4.18 -13.94
C LEU A 79 12.72 2.94 -13.31
N LEU A 80 12.56 2.76 -11.99
CA LEU A 80 13.13 1.63 -11.26
C LEU A 80 12.44 0.28 -11.58
N ALA A 81 11.12 0.30 -11.74
CA ALA A 81 10.36 -0.92 -11.95
C ALA A 81 10.28 -1.37 -13.42
N ALA A 82 10.52 -0.47 -14.38
CA ALA A 82 10.47 -0.79 -15.82
C ALA A 82 11.78 -1.42 -16.31
N THR A 83 11.92 -2.72 -16.13
CA THR A 83 13.09 -3.48 -16.64
C THR A 83 13.25 -3.38 -18.16
N SER A 84 12.14 -3.29 -18.91
CA SER A 84 12.11 -3.15 -20.39
C SER A 84 12.01 -1.70 -20.90
N GLY A 85 12.08 -0.70 -20.02
CA GLY A 85 11.94 0.72 -20.35
C GLY A 85 10.52 1.26 -20.19
N ILE A 86 10.41 2.56 -19.87
CA ILE A 86 9.13 3.25 -19.67
C ILE A 86 8.28 3.22 -20.94
N GLU A 87 8.89 3.36 -22.11
CA GLU A 87 8.17 3.34 -23.41
C GLU A 87 7.44 2.02 -23.61
N ALA A 88 8.10 0.89 -23.32
CA ALA A 88 7.48 -0.42 -23.43
C ALA A 88 6.34 -0.60 -22.41
N ALA A 89 6.47 -0.05 -21.20
CA ALA A 89 5.40 -0.03 -20.22
C ALA A 89 4.22 0.83 -20.73
N LEU A 90 4.47 2.06 -21.14
CA LEU A 90 3.42 2.98 -21.61
C LEU A 90 2.68 2.47 -22.85
N GLN A 91 3.31 1.71 -23.75
CA GLN A 91 2.65 1.12 -24.93
C GLN A 91 1.72 -0.05 -24.57
N ARG A 92 1.81 -0.60 -23.35
CA ARG A 92 1.07 -1.77 -22.91
C ARG A 92 -0.17 -1.46 -22.05
N TRP A 93 -0.81 -0.33 -22.24
CA TRP A 93 -2.05 0.03 -21.53
C TRP A 93 -3.18 -1.01 -21.68
N GLY A 94 -3.22 -1.69 -22.81
CA GLY A 94 -4.19 -2.75 -23.10
C GLY A 94 -3.86 -4.10 -22.44
N ASP A 95 -2.68 -4.23 -21.83
CA ASP A 95 -2.25 -5.48 -21.19
C ASP A 95 -3.11 -5.79 -19.96
N PRO A 96 -3.58 -7.02 -19.79
CA PRO A 96 -4.29 -7.46 -18.59
C PRO A 96 -3.53 -7.13 -17.28
N SER A 97 -2.19 -7.30 -17.27
CA SER A 97 -1.36 -7.00 -16.10
C SER A 97 -1.39 -5.51 -15.73
N ALA A 98 -1.43 -4.61 -16.72
CA ALA A 98 -1.51 -3.17 -16.49
C ALA A 98 -2.85 -2.78 -15.85
N ARG A 99 -3.97 -3.27 -16.42
CA ARG A 99 -5.32 -3.01 -15.89
C ARG A 99 -5.49 -3.56 -14.47
N LEU A 100 -5.01 -4.77 -14.22
CA LEU A 100 -5.03 -5.39 -12.89
C LEU A 100 -4.13 -4.61 -11.91
N GLY A 101 -2.96 -4.14 -12.34
CA GLY A 101 -2.06 -3.31 -11.56
C GLY A 101 -2.70 -1.97 -11.17
N ILE A 102 -3.31 -1.24 -12.10
CA ILE A 102 -4.04 0.01 -11.82
C ILE A 102 -5.19 -0.26 -10.85
N GLY A 103 -5.97 -1.33 -11.08
CA GLY A 103 -7.04 -1.73 -10.17
C GLY A 103 -6.51 -2.01 -8.76
N ALA A 104 -5.41 -2.75 -8.63
CA ALA A 104 -4.76 -2.99 -7.34
C ALA A 104 -4.35 -1.67 -6.67
N GLY A 105 -3.71 -0.76 -7.41
CA GLY A 105 -3.33 0.58 -6.92
C GLY A 105 -4.53 1.39 -6.43
N LEU A 106 -5.65 1.36 -7.15
CA LEU A 106 -6.89 2.03 -6.73
C LEU A 106 -7.41 1.46 -5.40
N PHE A 107 -7.50 0.14 -5.28
CA PHE A 107 -8.01 -0.49 -4.07
C PHE A 107 -7.05 -0.31 -2.88
N PHE A 108 -5.74 -0.31 -3.09
CA PHE A 108 -4.79 0.03 -2.03
C PHE A 108 -4.87 1.50 -1.62
N ALA A 109 -5.10 2.42 -2.55
CA ALA A 109 -5.32 3.82 -2.24
C ALA A 109 -6.58 4.02 -1.38
N LEU A 110 -7.70 3.37 -1.77
CA LEU A 110 -8.94 3.40 -0.99
C LEU A 110 -8.75 2.76 0.40
N SER A 111 -7.97 1.68 0.51
CA SER A 111 -7.63 1.08 1.80
C SER A 111 -6.85 2.06 2.67
N ALA A 112 -5.85 2.74 2.15
CA ALA A 112 -5.07 3.73 2.90
C ALA A 112 -5.93 4.90 3.39
N VAL A 113 -6.83 5.41 2.54
CA VAL A 113 -7.82 6.44 2.92
C VAL A 113 -8.75 5.92 4.01
N GLY A 114 -9.23 4.68 3.89
CA GLY A 114 -10.09 4.05 4.89
C GLY A 114 -9.40 3.84 6.23
N ILE A 115 -8.13 3.40 6.24
CA ILE A 115 -7.32 3.28 7.47
C ILE A 115 -7.19 4.65 8.15
N ARG A 116 -6.84 5.69 7.39
CA ARG A 116 -6.73 7.06 7.92
C ARG A 116 -8.07 7.56 8.45
N GLY A 117 -9.16 7.36 7.69
CA GLY A 117 -10.51 7.73 8.10
C GLY A 117 -10.95 7.02 9.38
N ALA A 118 -10.66 5.72 9.52
CA ALA A 118 -10.92 4.98 10.74
C ALA A 118 -10.12 5.54 11.93
N ALA A 119 -8.82 5.71 11.78
CA ALA A 119 -7.95 6.21 12.85
C ALA A 119 -8.35 7.62 13.33
N THR A 120 -8.83 8.48 12.43
CA THR A 120 -9.27 9.85 12.78
C THR A 120 -10.69 9.91 13.34
N SER A 121 -11.49 8.86 13.17
CA SER A 121 -12.84 8.74 13.74
C SER A 121 -12.85 8.33 15.23
N ILE A 122 -11.69 8.14 15.85
CA ILE A 122 -11.53 7.86 17.27
C ILE A 122 -11.10 9.14 17.97
N ILE A 123 -11.96 9.68 18.82
CA ILE A 123 -11.73 10.93 19.54
C ILE A 123 -11.19 10.62 20.95
N SER A 124 -10.46 11.55 21.52
CA SER A 124 -9.93 11.49 22.90
C SER A 124 -9.09 10.23 23.19
N ALA A 125 -8.35 9.74 22.19
CA ALA A 125 -7.52 8.55 22.29
C ALA A 125 -6.06 8.85 21.92
N THR A 126 -5.14 8.13 22.55
CA THR A 126 -3.71 8.17 22.25
C THR A 126 -3.44 7.56 20.87
N VAL A 127 -2.25 7.81 20.32
CA VAL A 127 -1.80 7.19 19.05
C VAL A 127 -1.87 5.66 19.12
N TRP A 128 -1.49 5.08 20.24
CA TRP A 128 -1.50 3.62 20.42
C TRP A 128 -2.91 3.02 20.50
N GLU A 129 -3.82 3.70 21.17
CA GLU A 129 -5.24 3.27 21.21
C GLU A 129 -5.88 3.34 19.83
N ARG A 130 -5.69 4.44 19.10
CA ARG A 130 -6.16 4.57 17.71
C ARG A 130 -5.57 3.48 16.82
N THR A 131 -4.27 3.26 16.92
CA THR A 131 -3.56 2.22 16.16
C THR A 131 -4.11 0.83 16.47
N SER A 132 -4.19 0.48 17.75
CA SER A 132 -4.61 -0.85 18.20
C SER A 132 -6.06 -1.15 17.85
N LEU A 133 -6.98 -0.18 18.05
CA LEU A 133 -8.40 -0.34 17.71
C LEU A 133 -8.59 -0.48 16.19
N THR A 134 -7.92 0.37 15.40
CA THR A 134 -8.01 0.31 13.94
C THR A 134 -7.43 -1.00 13.41
N LEU A 135 -6.27 -1.42 13.93
CA LEU A 135 -5.64 -2.70 13.59
C LEU A 135 -6.56 -3.87 13.90
N LEU A 136 -7.10 -3.92 15.13
CA LEU A 136 -8.00 -4.97 15.57
C LEU A 136 -9.25 -5.06 14.68
N ALA A 137 -9.89 -3.92 14.40
CA ALA A 137 -11.10 -3.88 13.59
C ALA A 137 -10.85 -4.39 12.16
N ILE A 138 -9.78 -3.90 11.51
CA ILE A 138 -9.44 -4.28 10.13
C ILE A 138 -9.03 -5.74 10.05
N LEU A 139 -8.11 -6.20 10.91
CA LEU A 139 -7.64 -7.58 10.88
C LEU A 139 -8.73 -8.57 11.26
N SER A 140 -9.61 -8.24 12.22
CA SER A 140 -10.75 -9.09 12.55
C SER A 140 -11.73 -9.21 11.37
N CYS A 141 -12.03 -8.10 10.69
CA CYS A 141 -12.85 -8.10 9.49
C CYS A 141 -12.22 -8.98 8.40
N GLN A 142 -10.94 -8.81 8.12
CA GLN A 142 -10.22 -9.59 7.11
C GLN A 142 -10.15 -11.08 7.49
N ALA A 143 -9.83 -11.40 8.73
CA ALA A 143 -9.75 -12.78 9.21
C ALA A 143 -11.12 -13.49 9.12
N LEU A 144 -12.20 -12.79 9.49
CA LEU A 144 -13.54 -13.31 9.38
C LEU A 144 -13.92 -13.59 7.92
N LEU A 145 -13.71 -12.62 7.05
CA LEU A 145 -14.04 -12.74 5.61
C LEU A 145 -13.25 -13.86 4.94
N HIS A 146 -11.93 -13.92 5.15
CA HIS A 146 -11.10 -15.00 4.60
C HIS A 146 -11.45 -16.35 5.21
N GLY A 147 -11.67 -16.40 6.54
CA GLY A 147 -12.04 -17.62 7.24
C GLY A 147 -13.35 -18.20 6.72
N VAL A 148 -14.39 -17.37 6.60
CA VAL A 148 -15.69 -17.77 6.04
C VAL A 148 -15.54 -18.20 4.58
N PHE A 149 -14.83 -17.41 3.77
CA PHE A 149 -14.60 -17.74 2.37
C PHE A 149 -13.93 -19.12 2.22
N LEU A 150 -12.84 -19.39 2.94
CA LEU A 150 -12.14 -20.67 2.89
C LEU A 150 -12.99 -21.81 3.45
N ALA A 151 -13.75 -21.57 4.51
CA ALA A 151 -14.62 -22.59 5.09
C ALA A 151 -15.74 -23.03 4.12
N VAL A 152 -16.18 -22.15 3.25
CA VAL A 152 -17.25 -22.43 2.26
C VAL A 152 -16.67 -22.98 0.95
N THR A 153 -15.56 -22.40 0.46
CA THR A 153 -15.03 -22.71 -0.88
C THR A 153 -13.96 -23.79 -0.90
N ASP A 154 -13.06 -23.82 0.09
CA ASP A 154 -11.93 -24.76 0.13
C ASP A 154 -11.44 -25.00 1.57
N ARG A 155 -12.14 -25.89 2.26
CA ARG A 155 -11.76 -26.28 3.63
C ARG A 155 -10.39 -26.92 3.73
N HIS A 156 -9.89 -27.51 2.62
CA HIS A 156 -8.57 -28.14 2.61
C HIS A 156 -7.46 -27.13 2.89
N GLN A 157 -7.61 -25.90 2.43
CA GLN A 157 -6.66 -24.81 2.72
C GLN A 157 -6.53 -24.54 4.22
N LEU A 158 -7.61 -24.63 4.97
CA LEU A 158 -7.56 -24.46 6.45
C LEU A 158 -6.71 -25.56 7.11
N VAL A 159 -6.82 -26.78 6.61
CA VAL A 159 -5.99 -27.91 7.08
C VAL A 159 -4.52 -27.68 6.72
N LEU A 160 -4.24 -27.20 5.51
CA LEU A 160 -2.87 -26.86 5.08
C LEU A 160 -2.25 -25.74 5.93
N ILE A 161 -3.01 -24.70 6.24
CA ILE A 161 -2.56 -23.63 7.16
C ILE A 161 -2.18 -24.22 8.52
N TRP A 162 -3.00 -25.12 9.08
CA TRP A 162 -2.71 -25.75 10.34
C TRP A 162 -1.49 -26.66 10.30
N THR A 163 -1.35 -27.43 9.23
CA THR A 163 -0.20 -28.33 9.02
C THR A 163 1.11 -27.54 8.91
N HIS A 164 1.08 -26.37 8.23
CA HIS A 164 2.25 -25.50 8.03
C HIS A 164 2.29 -24.32 9.01
N ARG A 165 1.63 -24.43 10.16
CA ARG A 165 1.41 -23.31 11.10
C ARG A 165 2.68 -22.54 11.47
N ALA A 166 3.84 -23.18 11.59
CA ALA A 166 5.09 -22.50 11.94
C ALA A 166 5.52 -21.51 10.86
N ARG A 167 5.40 -21.89 9.58
CA ARG A 167 5.70 -20.98 8.44
C ARG A 167 4.64 -19.90 8.32
N CYS A 168 3.36 -20.24 8.45
CA CYS A 168 2.26 -19.28 8.41
C CYS A 168 2.37 -18.26 9.56
N LEU A 169 2.76 -18.70 10.76
CA LEU A 169 2.93 -17.83 11.91
C LEU A 169 4.07 -16.82 11.70
N SER A 170 5.21 -17.24 11.17
CA SER A 170 6.33 -16.31 10.91
C SER A 170 5.94 -15.22 9.89
N VAL A 171 5.26 -15.60 8.82
CA VAL A 171 4.72 -14.62 7.84
C VAL A 171 3.67 -13.72 8.50
N GLY A 172 2.78 -14.31 9.31
CA GLY A 172 1.74 -13.57 10.03
C GLY A 172 2.31 -12.54 10.99
N VAL A 173 3.32 -12.87 11.78
CA VAL A 173 3.98 -11.95 12.72
C VAL A 173 4.66 -10.80 11.99
N LEU A 174 5.38 -11.08 10.90
CA LEU A 174 6.03 -10.04 10.09
C LEU A 174 4.99 -9.11 9.44
N SER A 175 3.92 -9.68 8.89
CA SER A 175 2.82 -8.91 8.28
C SER A 175 2.09 -8.06 9.33
N PHE A 176 1.83 -8.62 10.51
CA PHE A 176 1.23 -7.90 11.64
C PHE A 176 2.10 -6.71 12.07
N ALA A 177 3.41 -6.91 12.24
CA ALA A 177 4.33 -5.82 12.60
C ALA A 177 4.36 -4.72 11.53
N GLY A 178 4.44 -5.10 10.24
CA GLY A 178 4.39 -4.14 9.13
C GLY A 178 3.07 -3.37 9.08
N THR A 179 1.93 -4.06 9.21
CA THR A 179 0.61 -3.42 9.23
C THR A 179 0.44 -2.48 10.42
N THR A 180 0.95 -2.88 11.60
CA THR A 180 0.95 -2.01 12.79
C THR A 180 1.72 -0.72 12.52
N GLY A 181 2.91 -0.81 11.92
CA GLY A 181 3.71 0.37 11.55
C GLY A 181 2.98 1.29 10.55
N TRP A 182 2.33 0.72 9.52
CA TRP A 182 1.54 1.48 8.56
C TRP A 182 0.36 2.20 9.21
N ILE A 183 -0.43 1.51 10.05
CA ILE A 183 -1.57 2.09 10.74
C ILE A 183 -1.09 3.18 11.73
N ALA A 184 -0.04 2.91 12.51
CA ALA A 184 0.54 3.90 13.42
C ALA A 184 0.97 5.17 12.68
N ALA A 185 1.66 5.04 11.55
CA ALA A 185 2.03 6.18 10.72
C ALA A 185 0.80 6.96 10.22
N MET A 186 -0.26 6.26 9.81
CA MET A 186 -1.52 6.87 9.35
C MET A 186 -2.37 7.47 10.48
N THR A 187 -2.09 7.20 11.75
CA THR A 187 -2.71 7.93 12.87
C THR A 187 -2.11 9.32 13.07
N VAL A 188 -0.82 9.49 12.73
CA VAL A 188 -0.08 10.74 12.99
C VAL A 188 0.11 11.61 11.74
N ALA A 189 0.03 11.03 10.54
CA ALA A 189 0.23 11.73 9.28
C ALA A 189 -0.84 11.36 8.25
N THR A 190 -1.03 12.21 7.23
CA THR A 190 -2.00 11.94 6.15
C THR A 190 -1.64 10.69 5.37
N ALA A 191 -2.66 9.99 4.86
CA ALA A 191 -2.44 8.76 4.10
C ALA A 191 -1.54 9.00 2.87
N ALA A 192 -1.65 10.16 2.22
CA ALA A 192 -0.83 10.55 1.08
C ALA A 192 0.66 10.63 1.45
N LYS A 193 1.01 11.31 2.56
CA LYS A 193 2.40 11.42 3.03
C LYS A 193 2.98 10.05 3.39
N VAL A 194 2.22 9.25 4.13
CA VAL A 194 2.66 7.91 4.58
C VAL A 194 2.89 6.98 3.38
N ARG A 195 1.96 6.93 2.43
CA ARG A 195 2.10 6.07 1.25
C ARG A 195 3.22 6.52 0.32
N THR A 196 3.42 7.83 0.19
CA THR A 196 4.54 8.36 -0.59
C THR A 196 5.87 8.04 0.08
N LEU A 197 5.99 8.22 1.40
CA LEU A 197 7.20 7.84 2.15
C LEU A 197 7.50 6.34 1.99
N GLY A 198 6.48 5.51 1.98
CA GLY A 198 6.62 4.06 1.77
C GLY A 198 7.31 3.68 0.47
N GLN A 199 7.29 4.53 -0.56
CA GLN A 199 7.98 4.23 -1.82
C GLN A 199 9.51 4.20 -1.67
N VAL A 200 10.06 4.67 -0.56
CA VAL A 200 11.48 4.51 -0.22
C VAL A 200 11.89 3.03 -0.14
N GLU A 201 10.94 2.12 0.10
CA GLU A 201 11.21 0.67 0.07
C GLU A 201 11.90 0.22 -1.22
N ILE A 202 11.51 0.79 -2.37
CA ILE A 202 12.06 0.44 -3.69
C ILE A 202 13.53 0.90 -3.77
N VAL A 203 13.83 2.07 -3.21
CA VAL A 203 15.20 2.57 -3.13
C VAL A 203 16.04 1.68 -2.22
N LEU A 204 15.49 1.21 -1.10
CA LEU A 204 16.19 0.28 -0.22
C LEU A 204 16.47 -1.06 -0.91
N VAL A 205 15.51 -1.60 -1.66
CA VAL A 205 15.71 -2.82 -2.46
C VAL A 205 16.81 -2.61 -3.49
N PHE A 206 16.82 -1.48 -4.21
CA PHE A 206 17.88 -1.11 -5.14
C PHE A 206 19.25 -1.04 -4.46
N LEU A 207 19.35 -0.38 -3.30
CA LEU A 207 20.60 -0.29 -2.54
C LEU A 207 21.09 -1.67 -2.05
N ILE A 208 20.21 -2.54 -1.62
CA ILE A 208 20.56 -3.92 -1.22
C ILE A 208 21.10 -4.70 -2.42
N SER A 209 20.47 -4.59 -3.58
CA SER A 209 20.93 -5.20 -4.83
C SER A 209 22.33 -4.71 -5.21
N LEU A 210 22.54 -3.40 -5.15
CA LEU A 210 23.83 -2.77 -5.48
C LEU A 210 24.95 -3.18 -4.50
N ILE A 211 24.70 -3.10 -3.18
CA ILE A 211 25.75 -3.24 -2.15
C ILE A 211 25.99 -4.72 -1.82
N ARG A 212 24.88 -5.48 -1.55
CA ARG A 212 25.01 -6.85 -1.07
C ARG A 212 25.10 -7.88 -2.19
N MET A 213 24.33 -7.70 -3.26
CA MET A 213 24.32 -8.63 -4.40
C MET A 213 25.36 -8.23 -5.45
N ARG A 214 25.88 -7.00 -5.38
CA ARG A 214 26.89 -6.44 -6.32
C ARG A 214 26.42 -6.50 -7.77
N GLU A 215 25.14 -6.35 -7.99
CA GLU A 215 24.55 -6.31 -9.32
C GLU A 215 24.87 -4.98 -10.01
N GLN A 216 25.11 -5.05 -11.32
CA GLN A 216 25.31 -3.84 -12.13
C GLN A 216 23.96 -3.30 -12.58
N HIS A 217 23.72 -2.04 -12.32
CA HIS A 217 22.48 -1.35 -12.66
C HIS A 217 22.71 -0.30 -13.76
N PRO A 218 21.77 -0.16 -14.69
CA PRO A 218 21.82 0.91 -15.68
C PRO A 218 21.66 2.28 -15.02
N GLY A 219 22.19 3.33 -15.65
CA GLY A 219 22.13 4.71 -15.12
C GLY A 219 20.72 5.22 -14.77
N ARG A 220 19.70 4.69 -15.46
CA ARG A 220 18.28 5.01 -15.17
C ARG A 220 17.83 4.62 -13.75
N ASP A 221 18.40 3.56 -13.17
CA ASP A 221 18.02 3.08 -11.85
C ASP A 221 18.54 4.03 -10.75
N TYR A 222 19.73 4.59 -10.95
CA TYR A 222 20.25 5.65 -10.08
C TYR A 222 19.41 6.93 -10.18
N LEU A 223 19.03 7.31 -11.42
CA LEU A 223 18.15 8.45 -11.64
C LEU A 223 16.77 8.22 -10.98
N GLY A 224 16.19 7.03 -11.19
CA GLY A 224 14.92 6.66 -10.59
C GLY A 224 14.94 6.73 -9.07
N SER A 225 15.99 6.18 -8.43
CA SER A 225 16.19 6.25 -6.97
C SER A 225 16.30 7.69 -6.48
N GLY A 226 17.07 8.53 -7.17
CA GLY A 226 17.20 9.95 -6.84
C GLY A 226 15.86 10.70 -6.93
N LEU A 227 15.07 10.45 -7.99
CA LEU A 227 13.74 11.05 -8.15
C LEU A 227 12.79 10.60 -7.05
N VAL A 228 12.78 9.31 -6.66
CA VAL A 228 11.94 8.85 -5.54
C VAL A 228 12.29 9.61 -4.27
N LEU A 229 13.57 9.74 -3.92
CA LEU A 229 14.00 10.45 -2.71
C LEU A 229 13.62 11.93 -2.75
N ILE A 230 13.87 12.61 -3.87
CA ILE A 230 13.49 14.02 -4.04
C ILE A 230 11.97 14.19 -3.93
N GLY A 231 11.20 13.37 -4.62
CA GLY A 231 9.75 13.45 -4.59
C GLY A 231 9.17 13.17 -3.20
N VAL A 232 9.72 12.19 -2.47
CA VAL A 232 9.33 11.92 -1.07
C VAL A 232 9.62 13.12 -0.19
N LEU A 233 10.78 13.75 -0.31
CA LEU A 233 11.11 14.96 0.46
C LEU A 233 10.14 16.10 0.15
N LEU A 234 9.76 16.31 -1.10
CA LEU A 234 8.78 17.32 -1.50
C LEU A 234 7.41 17.05 -0.86
N VAL A 235 6.93 15.81 -0.87
CA VAL A 235 5.62 15.46 -0.27
C VAL A 235 5.65 15.58 1.25
N VAL A 236 6.68 15.08 1.90
CA VAL A 236 6.74 15.05 3.37
C VAL A 236 6.98 16.44 3.95
N ALA A 237 7.87 17.22 3.35
CA ALA A 237 8.27 18.52 3.89
C ALA A 237 7.36 19.68 3.42
N LEU A 238 6.83 19.62 2.19
CA LEU A 238 6.12 20.75 1.54
C LEU A 238 4.68 20.42 1.12
N GLY A 239 4.23 19.16 1.28
CA GLY A 239 2.91 18.68 0.91
C GLY A 239 1.80 18.81 1.97
#